data_6b11b9633a35afe8e0ad02581983c7d4
#
_entry.id   6b11b9633a35afe8e0ad02581983c7d4
#
_cell.length_a   1.000
_cell.length_b   1.000
_cell.length_c   1.000
_cell.angle_alpha   90.00
_cell.angle_beta   90.00
_cell.angle_gamma   90.00
#
_symmetry.space_group_name_H-M   'P 1'
#
loop_
_entity.id
_entity.type
_entity.pdbx_description
1 polymer ?
#
loop_
_entity_poly.entity_id
_entity_poly.type
_entity_poly.pdbx_seq_one_letter_code
_entity_poly.pdbx_strand_id
1 'polypeptide(L)'
;MRWLPLFAALIGLTIPPPAWSQTVPAAAPAGDDFPACDMPPDLVTPTAPLAHVAEALAKDSVEILALGSGSTVGETGGAGGPAYTYRTPEASFPFRMLEVLQTTRRASRFHLTVKGGRNMTADTMHATLQQELAAHHYDLILWQTGTVEAVRGLRPDMLRSELEEGVEAAEQANADVVLIDPQFSRFLRANTDTNPYEMVLEQIAGMPGVSLFRRFDLTQTWVNNGQIDLERISPEQRDKTISLLNTCLGHALARYVLAGAEQH
;
A
#
# COMPACT_ATOMS: atom_id res chain seq x y z
N MET A 1 -16.86 101.72 1.17
CA MET A 1 -17.82 100.62 1.20
C MET A 1 -17.13 99.38 0.53
N ARG A 2 -16.62 98.41 1.33
CA ARG A 2 -15.92 97.21 0.86
C ARG A 2 -16.68 96.03 1.39
N TRP A 3 -17.22 95.26 0.48
CA TRP A 3 -17.91 93.99 0.77
C TRP A 3 -16.89 92.86 0.79
N LEU A 4 -16.79 92.09 1.88
CA LEU A 4 -16.08 90.83 1.97
C LEU A 4 -17.09 89.66 1.73
N PRO A 5 -16.78 88.66 0.96
CA PRO A 5 -17.58 87.47 0.91
C PRO A 5 -17.11 86.45 1.98
N LEU A 6 -18.08 85.87 2.69
CA LEU A 6 -17.89 84.71 3.57
C LEU A 6 -17.68 83.45 2.74
N PHE A 7 -16.56 82.79 2.95
CA PHE A 7 -16.34 81.43 2.48
C PHE A 7 -16.84 80.43 3.54
N ALA A 8 -17.89 79.69 3.25
CA ALA A 8 -18.33 78.54 4.05
C ALA A 8 -17.48 77.32 3.66
N ALA A 9 -16.68 76.79 4.59
CA ALA A 9 -15.94 75.58 4.44
C ALA A 9 -16.87 74.37 4.72
N LEU A 10 -17.20 73.60 3.70
CA LEU A 10 -17.84 72.27 3.80
C LEU A 10 -16.79 71.24 4.22
N ILE A 11 -16.85 70.79 5.48
CA ILE A 11 -16.07 69.64 5.97
C ILE A 11 -16.78 68.38 5.49
N GLY A 12 -16.25 67.78 4.45
CA GLY A 12 -16.68 66.47 3.95
C GLY A 12 -16.22 65.37 4.90
N LEU A 13 -17.14 64.72 5.62
CA LEU A 13 -16.89 63.47 6.32
C LEU A 13 -16.70 62.35 5.29
N THR A 14 -15.45 61.90 5.11
CA THR A 14 -15.15 60.67 4.37
C THR A 14 -15.32 59.47 5.31
N ILE A 15 -16.41 58.73 5.15
CA ILE A 15 -16.61 57.43 5.79
C ILE A 15 -15.70 56.42 5.10
N PRO A 16 -14.75 55.75 5.80
CA PRO A 16 -13.96 54.70 5.18
C PRO A 16 -14.86 53.51 4.84
N PRO A 17 -14.62 52.81 3.69
CA PRO A 17 -15.40 51.63 3.33
C PRO A 17 -15.15 50.51 4.37
N PRO A 18 -16.15 49.64 4.64
CA PRO A 18 -15.98 48.54 5.57
C PRO A 18 -14.87 47.61 5.07
N ALA A 19 -13.92 47.32 5.96
CA ALA A 19 -12.89 46.31 5.70
C ALA A 19 -13.59 44.95 5.58
N TRP A 20 -13.73 44.49 4.34
CA TRP A 20 -14.10 43.11 4.07
C TRP A 20 -12.93 42.24 4.52
N SER A 21 -13.06 41.59 5.68
CA SER A 21 -12.19 40.50 6.07
C SER A 21 -12.33 39.40 5.00
N GLN A 22 -11.41 39.36 4.03
CA GLN A 22 -11.23 38.21 3.21
C GLN A 22 -10.67 37.12 4.12
N THR A 23 -11.54 36.25 4.58
CA THR A 23 -11.12 34.94 5.08
C THR A 23 -10.39 34.26 3.91
N VAL A 24 -9.07 34.31 3.94
CA VAL A 24 -8.20 33.48 3.09
C VAL A 24 -8.65 32.05 3.43
N PRO A 25 -9.20 31.27 2.49
CA PRO A 25 -9.45 29.88 2.76
C PRO A 25 -8.14 29.29 3.21
N ALA A 26 -8.16 28.56 4.36
CA ALA A 26 -7.01 27.81 4.81
C ALA A 26 -6.49 27.03 3.60
N ALA A 27 -5.22 27.23 3.27
CA ALA A 27 -4.59 26.46 2.20
C ALA A 27 -4.91 25.00 2.49
N ALA A 28 -5.56 24.35 1.52
CA ALA A 28 -5.67 22.90 1.55
C ALA A 28 -4.27 22.35 1.87
N PRO A 29 -4.15 21.32 2.73
CA PRO A 29 -2.84 20.73 2.99
C PRO A 29 -2.19 20.50 1.65
N ALA A 30 -0.92 20.93 1.52
CA ALA A 30 -0.14 20.81 0.29
C ALA A 30 -0.39 19.41 -0.26
N GLY A 31 -1.05 19.35 -1.40
CA GLY A 31 -1.43 18.08 -2.01
C GLY A 31 -0.17 17.25 -2.13
N ASP A 32 -0.28 16.02 -1.69
CA ASP A 32 0.74 15.02 -1.85
C ASP A 32 1.21 15.06 -3.30
N ASP A 33 2.48 15.36 -3.52
CA ASP A 33 3.18 15.30 -4.82
C ASP A 33 3.38 13.81 -5.21
N PHE A 34 2.30 13.03 -5.04
CA PHE A 34 2.30 11.60 -5.34
C PHE A 34 1.91 11.41 -6.81
N PRO A 35 2.58 10.49 -7.50
CA PRO A 35 2.13 10.13 -8.82
C PRO A 35 0.64 9.79 -8.73
N ALA A 36 -0.16 10.36 -9.64
CA ALA A 36 -1.60 10.14 -9.69
C ALA A 36 -1.90 8.66 -10.04
N CYS A 37 -1.74 7.77 -9.06
CA CYS A 37 -2.14 6.39 -9.16
C CYS A 37 -3.62 6.32 -8.84
N ASP A 38 -4.40 5.81 -9.77
CA ASP A 38 -5.83 5.57 -9.52
C ASP A 38 -5.97 4.52 -8.43
N MET A 39 -6.70 4.87 -7.37
CA MET A 39 -6.92 4.00 -6.20
C MET A 39 -8.41 3.89 -5.92
N PRO A 40 -9.12 3.02 -6.65
CA PRO A 40 -10.54 2.78 -6.41
C PRO A 40 -10.78 2.42 -4.94
N PRO A 41 -11.75 3.06 -4.25
CA PRO A 41 -11.96 2.88 -2.82
C PRO A 41 -12.19 1.41 -2.41
N ASP A 42 -12.86 0.63 -3.24
CA ASP A 42 -13.13 -0.80 -3.04
C ASP A 42 -11.88 -1.69 -3.12
N LEU A 43 -10.79 -1.21 -3.74
CA LEU A 43 -9.51 -1.91 -3.83
C LEU A 43 -8.52 -1.51 -2.71
N VAL A 44 -8.80 -0.41 -2.00
CA VAL A 44 -7.92 0.11 -0.94
C VAL A 44 -8.62 0.21 0.43
N THR A 45 -9.73 -0.51 0.59
CA THR A 45 -10.46 -0.65 1.86
C THR A 45 -10.57 -2.11 2.21
N PRO A 46 -10.05 -2.56 3.37
CA PRO A 46 -10.18 -3.94 3.81
C PRO A 46 -11.63 -4.36 4.02
N THR A 47 -11.90 -5.64 3.83
CA THR A 47 -13.21 -6.25 4.11
C THR A 47 -13.39 -6.61 5.58
N ALA A 48 -12.29 -6.71 6.33
CA ALA A 48 -12.28 -6.95 7.76
C ALA A 48 -11.40 -5.90 8.46
N PRO A 49 -11.74 -5.48 9.71
CA PRO A 49 -10.93 -4.56 10.49
C PRO A 49 -9.56 -5.16 10.81
N LEU A 50 -8.56 -4.30 10.92
CA LEU A 50 -7.22 -4.65 11.42
C LEU A 50 -7.12 -4.23 12.89
N ALA A 51 -7.66 -5.08 13.76
CA ALA A 51 -7.86 -4.78 15.17
C ALA A 51 -6.54 -4.65 15.94
N HIS A 52 -5.58 -5.53 15.68
CA HIS A 52 -4.26 -5.48 16.32
C HIS A 52 -3.44 -4.28 15.86
N VAL A 53 -3.55 -3.89 14.59
CA VAL A 53 -2.97 -2.63 14.08
C VAL A 53 -3.59 -1.41 14.78
N ALA A 54 -4.91 -1.39 14.96
CA ALA A 54 -5.59 -0.30 15.67
C ALA A 54 -5.13 -0.18 17.13
N GLU A 55 -5.03 -1.31 17.84
CA GLU A 55 -4.52 -1.36 19.21
C GLU A 55 -3.04 -0.91 19.30
N ALA A 56 -2.21 -1.30 18.34
CA ALA A 56 -0.81 -0.90 18.27
C ALA A 56 -0.66 0.59 17.99
N LEU A 57 -1.48 1.15 17.09
CA LEU A 57 -1.53 2.59 16.83
C LEU A 57 -1.93 3.40 18.06
N ALA A 58 -2.82 2.88 18.91
CA ALA A 58 -3.17 3.51 20.19
C ALA A 58 -1.99 3.53 21.18
N LYS A 59 -0.98 2.69 20.98
CA LYS A 59 0.27 2.63 21.77
C LYS A 59 1.45 3.31 21.07
N ASP A 60 1.21 3.98 19.93
CA ASP A 60 2.19 4.69 19.10
C ASP A 60 3.35 3.84 18.57
N SER A 61 3.19 2.52 18.45
CA SER A 61 4.19 1.63 17.86
C SER A 61 3.52 0.45 17.16
N VAL A 62 3.86 0.20 15.90
CA VAL A 62 3.33 -0.89 15.07
C VAL A 62 4.49 -1.71 14.52
N GLU A 63 4.51 -3.00 14.82
CA GLU A 63 5.48 -3.97 14.31
C GLU A 63 4.90 -4.71 13.10
N ILE A 64 5.58 -4.64 11.96
CA ILE A 64 5.10 -5.17 10.68
C ILE A 64 6.09 -6.20 10.14
N LEU A 65 5.59 -7.38 9.79
CA LEU A 65 6.31 -8.38 9.00
C LEU A 65 5.79 -8.36 7.56
N ALA A 66 6.64 -8.10 6.59
CA ALA A 66 6.32 -8.32 5.17
C ALA A 66 7.01 -9.58 4.69
N LEU A 67 6.21 -10.56 4.26
CA LEU A 67 6.66 -11.87 3.83
C LEU A 67 6.26 -12.09 2.37
N GLY A 68 7.20 -12.53 1.52
CA GLY A 68 6.84 -12.74 0.12
C GLY A 68 7.99 -13.10 -0.80
N SER A 69 7.65 -13.15 -2.10
CA SER A 69 8.61 -13.48 -3.14
C SER A 69 9.46 -12.26 -3.59
N GLY A 70 10.12 -12.35 -4.71
CA GLY A 70 11.08 -11.34 -5.19
C GLY A 70 10.59 -9.90 -5.18
N SER A 71 9.32 -9.62 -5.53
CA SER A 71 8.79 -8.25 -5.53
C SER A 71 8.68 -7.64 -4.12
N THR A 72 8.48 -8.45 -3.09
CA THR A 72 8.42 -8.02 -1.70
C THR A 72 9.80 -7.58 -1.18
N VAL A 73 10.86 -8.26 -1.60
CA VAL A 73 12.25 -7.94 -1.19
C VAL A 73 12.98 -7.01 -2.16
N GLY A 74 12.28 -6.47 -3.17
CA GLY A 74 12.88 -5.55 -4.15
C GLY A 74 13.64 -6.24 -5.28
N GLU A 75 13.55 -7.57 -5.41
CA GLU A 75 14.11 -8.30 -6.53
C GLU A 75 13.21 -8.15 -7.76
N THR A 76 13.71 -7.54 -8.82
CA THR A 76 13.00 -7.41 -10.08
C THR A 76 13.55 -8.38 -11.13
N GLY A 77 12.68 -9.16 -11.77
CA GLY A 77 13.06 -10.04 -12.87
C GLY A 77 11.92 -10.96 -13.23
N GLY A 78 11.51 -10.95 -14.51
CA GLY A 78 10.49 -11.86 -15.01
C GLY A 78 10.96 -13.32 -15.04
N ALA A 79 10.02 -14.26 -15.04
CA ALA A 79 10.31 -15.67 -15.27
C ALA A 79 11.06 -15.83 -16.61
N GLY A 80 12.31 -16.34 -16.57
CA GLY A 80 13.14 -16.62 -17.75
C GLY A 80 14.00 -15.49 -18.28
N GLY A 81 13.96 -14.29 -17.68
CA GLY A 81 14.86 -13.18 -18.04
C GLY A 81 16.17 -13.17 -17.23
N PRO A 82 17.21 -12.45 -17.69
CA PRO A 82 18.40 -12.25 -16.90
C PRO A 82 18.03 -11.66 -15.54
N ALA A 83 18.74 -12.09 -14.48
CA ALA A 83 18.56 -11.53 -13.15
C ALA A 83 18.80 -10.02 -13.23
N TYR A 84 17.73 -9.24 -13.17
CA TYR A 84 17.86 -7.79 -13.11
C TYR A 84 18.39 -7.41 -11.75
N THR A 85 19.33 -6.49 -11.80
CA THR A 85 20.09 -5.94 -10.69
C THR A 85 19.20 -5.63 -9.51
N TYR A 86 19.59 -6.09 -8.35
CA TYR A 86 19.05 -5.65 -7.07
C TYR A 86 18.89 -4.14 -7.06
N ARG A 87 17.65 -3.70 -6.96
CA ARG A 87 17.40 -2.41 -6.33
C ARG A 87 17.50 -2.64 -4.84
N THR A 88 17.91 -1.63 -4.11
CA THR A 88 17.97 -1.73 -2.66
C THR A 88 16.59 -2.16 -2.15
N PRO A 89 16.47 -2.95 -1.09
CA PRO A 89 15.20 -3.36 -0.50
C PRO A 89 14.25 -2.18 -0.28
N GLU A 90 14.80 -1.01 0.04
CA GLU A 90 14.08 0.25 0.27
C GLU A 90 13.28 0.75 -0.96
N ALA A 91 13.59 0.25 -2.15
CA ALA A 91 12.83 0.55 -3.36
C ALA A 91 11.58 -0.35 -3.55
N SER A 92 11.39 -1.38 -2.71
CA SER A 92 10.24 -2.28 -2.79
C SER A 92 8.98 -1.65 -2.20
N PHE A 93 7.80 -2.19 -2.60
CA PHE A 93 6.53 -1.64 -2.15
C PHE A 93 6.30 -1.68 -0.63
N PRO A 94 6.79 -2.65 0.17
CA PRO A 94 6.63 -2.59 1.62
C PRO A 94 7.38 -1.41 2.25
N PHE A 95 8.58 -1.08 1.75
CA PHE A 95 9.31 0.10 2.23
C PHE A 95 8.65 1.41 1.79
N ARG A 96 8.09 1.47 0.58
CA ARG A 96 7.28 2.62 0.15
C ARG A 96 6.03 2.80 1.00
N MET A 97 5.38 1.70 1.39
CA MET A 97 4.30 1.74 2.37
C MET A 97 4.77 2.32 3.71
N LEU A 98 5.91 1.86 4.23
CA LEU A 98 6.48 2.37 5.48
C LEU A 98 6.72 3.88 5.43
N GLU A 99 7.29 4.41 4.35
CA GLU A 99 7.50 5.86 4.14
C GLU A 99 6.18 6.64 4.25
N VAL A 100 5.11 6.12 3.63
CA VAL A 100 3.78 6.75 3.68
C VAL A 100 3.19 6.68 5.08
N LEU A 101 3.24 5.54 5.75
CA LEU A 101 2.74 5.40 7.12
C LEU A 101 3.43 6.36 8.08
N GLN A 102 4.75 6.45 8.03
CA GLN A 102 5.55 7.35 8.87
C GLN A 102 5.25 8.84 8.60
N THR A 103 4.98 9.21 7.35
CA THR A 103 4.64 10.60 7.01
C THR A 103 3.21 10.96 7.37
N THR A 104 2.27 10.00 7.27
CA THR A 104 0.85 10.20 7.55
C THR A 104 0.56 10.19 9.06
N ARG A 105 1.18 9.28 9.82
CA ARG A 105 0.99 9.11 11.27
C ARG A 105 2.30 9.43 12.01
N ARG A 106 2.73 10.67 11.98
CA ARG A 106 4.03 11.15 12.52
C ARG A 106 4.21 10.90 14.02
N ALA A 107 3.14 10.77 14.78
CA ALA A 107 3.20 10.45 16.20
C ALA A 107 3.54 8.98 16.46
N SER A 108 3.15 8.09 15.54
CA SER A 108 3.37 6.65 15.68
C SER A 108 4.67 6.20 15.04
N ARG A 109 5.30 5.20 15.62
CA ARG A 109 6.49 4.52 15.08
C ARG A 109 6.04 3.25 14.35
N PHE A 110 6.59 3.05 13.16
CA PHE A 110 6.39 1.83 12.39
C PHE A 110 7.71 1.13 12.18
N HIS A 111 7.77 -0.14 12.55
CA HIS A 111 8.92 -0.99 12.34
C HIS A 111 8.57 -2.04 11.29
N LEU A 112 9.40 -2.18 10.27
CA LEU A 112 9.17 -3.11 9.17
C LEU A 112 10.30 -4.12 9.09
N THR A 113 9.96 -5.38 9.26
CA THR A 113 10.83 -6.52 8.92
C THR A 113 10.39 -7.10 7.59
N VAL A 114 11.30 -7.28 6.65
CA VAL A 114 11.01 -7.88 5.34
C VAL A 114 11.76 -9.20 5.21
N LYS A 115 11.04 -10.27 4.95
CA LYS A 115 11.56 -11.62 4.71
C LYS A 115 11.05 -12.16 3.39
N GLY A 116 11.90 -12.84 2.68
CA GLY A 116 11.49 -13.40 1.40
C GLY A 116 12.64 -13.58 0.44
N GLY A 117 12.29 -13.85 -0.81
CA GLY A 117 13.26 -14.02 -1.87
C GLY A 117 12.65 -14.61 -3.14
N ARG A 118 13.42 -14.56 -4.21
CA ARG A 118 13.00 -15.10 -5.49
C ARG A 118 12.61 -16.59 -5.36
N ASN A 119 11.48 -16.94 -5.96
CA ASN A 119 10.94 -18.30 -5.99
C ASN A 119 10.53 -18.86 -4.62
N MET A 120 10.41 -18.05 -3.60
CA MET A 120 9.91 -18.48 -2.30
C MET A 120 8.43 -18.86 -2.41
N THR A 121 8.09 -20.04 -1.95
CA THR A 121 6.74 -20.62 -1.98
C THR A 121 6.08 -20.52 -0.61
N ALA A 122 4.77 -20.74 -0.53
CA ALA A 122 4.00 -20.59 0.69
C ALA A 122 4.50 -21.47 1.85
N ASP A 123 4.94 -22.71 1.58
CA ASP A 123 5.55 -23.60 2.56
C ASP A 123 6.83 -23.01 3.18
N THR A 124 7.70 -22.47 2.35
CA THR A 124 8.93 -21.81 2.80
C THR A 124 8.62 -20.50 3.55
N MET A 125 7.61 -19.77 3.12
CA MET A 125 7.14 -18.55 3.80
C MET A 125 6.52 -18.90 5.16
N HIS A 126 5.70 -19.95 5.25
CA HIS A 126 5.11 -20.41 6.49
C HIS A 126 6.19 -20.83 7.50
N ALA A 127 7.19 -21.62 7.09
CA ALA A 127 8.32 -21.96 7.95
C ALA A 127 9.08 -20.70 8.45
N THR A 128 9.23 -19.68 7.59
CA THR A 128 9.84 -18.41 7.97
C THR A 128 8.95 -17.64 8.96
N LEU A 129 7.64 -17.62 8.73
CA LEU A 129 6.66 -16.99 9.63
C LEU A 129 6.72 -17.60 11.03
N GLN A 130 6.74 -18.93 11.13
CA GLN A 130 6.87 -19.62 12.43
C GLN A 130 8.14 -19.23 13.18
N GLN A 131 9.27 -19.11 12.47
CA GLN A 131 10.55 -18.67 13.06
C GLN A 131 10.48 -17.22 13.55
N GLU A 132 9.89 -16.32 12.77
CA GLU A 132 9.73 -14.91 13.12
C GLU A 132 8.79 -14.75 14.32
N LEU A 133 7.64 -15.42 14.35
CA LEU A 133 6.68 -15.36 15.45
C LEU A 133 7.25 -15.97 16.74
N ALA A 134 8.15 -16.95 16.66
CA ALA A 134 8.82 -17.51 17.83
C ALA A 134 9.85 -16.55 18.46
N ALA A 135 10.38 -15.60 17.69
CA ALA A 135 11.46 -14.70 18.11
C ALA A 135 10.98 -13.25 18.34
N HIS A 136 9.91 -12.83 17.70
CA HIS A 136 9.45 -11.44 17.65
C HIS A 136 7.93 -11.36 17.75
N HIS A 137 7.44 -10.22 18.24
CA HIS A 137 6.04 -9.84 18.15
C HIS A 137 5.80 -9.01 16.88
N TYR A 138 4.67 -9.26 16.22
CA TYR A 138 4.18 -8.45 15.10
C TYR A 138 2.71 -8.14 15.30
N ASP A 139 2.28 -6.93 14.95
CA ASP A 139 0.88 -6.51 14.95
C ASP A 139 0.23 -6.74 13.59
N LEU A 140 1.06 -6.76 12.52
CA LEU A 140 0.63 -6.94 11.14
C LEU A 140 1.56 -7.86 10.37
N ILE A 141 0.99 -8.82 9.68
CA ILE A 141 1.67 -9.69 8.73
C ILE A 141 1.14 -9.38 7.32
N LEU A 142 2.01 -8.90 6.43
CA LEU A 142 1.76 -8.74 5.01
C LEU A 142 2.31 -9.98 4.29
N TRP A 143 1.44 -10.82 3.73
CA TRP A 143 1.86 -12.09 3.12
C TRP A 143 1.54 -12.14 1.62
N GLN A 144 2.57 -11.94 0.79
CA GLN A 144 2.45 -11.97 -0.66
C GLN A 144 2.77 -13.36 -1.20
N THR A 145 1.80 -14.02 -1.85
CA THR A 145 1.94 -15.39 -2.35
C THR A 145 1.06 -15.65 -3.59
N GLY A 146 1.01 -16.89 -4.07
CA GLY A 146 0.18 -17.36 -5.19
C GLY A 146 0.87 -17.32 -6.55
N THR A 147 1.77 -16.38 -6.80
CA THR A 147 2.44 -16.24 -8.11
C THR A 147 3.43 -17.38 -8.39
N VAL A 148 4.27 -17.70 -7.41
CA VAL A 148 5.30 -18.75 -7.57
C VAL A 148 4.65 -20.11 -7.66
N GLU A 149 3.62 -20.34 -6.87
CA GLU A 149 2.82 -21.55 -6.86
C GLU A 149 2.18 -21.80 -8.23
N ALA A 150 1.53 -20.77 -8.79
CA ALA A 150 0.91 -20.84 -10.10
C ALA A 150 1.92 -21.11 -11.22
N VAL A 151 3.04 -20.38 -11.24
CA VAL A 151 4.10 -20.55 -12.26
C VAL A 151 4.73 -21.94 -12.20
N ARG A 152 4.83 -22.52 -11.00
CA ARG A 152 5.38 -23.88 -10.82
C ARG A 152 4.34 -25.00 -10.97
N GLY A 153 3.06 -24.64 -11.09
CA GLY A 153 1.96 -25.61 -11.13
C GLY A 153 1.85 -26.43 -9.83
N LEU A 154 2.16 -25.82 -8.68
CA LEU A 154 1.98 -26.46 -7.39
C LEU A 154 0.50 -26.63 -7.09
N ARG A 155 0.14 -27.64 -6.32
CA ARG A 155 -1.27 -27.91 -6.03
C ARG A 155 -1.89 -26.79 -5.18
N PRO A 156 -3.06 -26.23 -5.58
CA PRO A 156 -3.71 -25.15 -4.82
C PRO A 156 -4.10 -25.55 -3.39
N ASP A 157 -4.39 -26.83 -3.15
CA ASP A 157 -4.70 -27.32 -1.80
C ASP A 157 -3.49 -27.28 -0.85
N MET A 158 -2.27 -27.41 -1.37
CA MET A 158 -1.05 -27.20 -0.57
C MET A 158 -0.93 -25.72 -0.18
N LEU A 159 -1.15 -24.80 -1.12
CA LEU A 159 -1.17 -23.36 -0.80
C LEU A 159 -2.20 -23.06 0.29
N ARG A 160 -3.39 -23.65 0.18
CA ARG A 160 -4.45 -23.52 1.20
C ARG A 160 -3.98 -23.95 2.57
N SER A 161 -3.45 -25.18 2.70
CA SER A 161 -2.98 -25.73 3.97
C SER A 161 -1.94 -24.84 4.64
N GLU A 162 -0.93 -24.38 3.88
CA GLU A 162 0.12 -23.50 4.38
C GLU A 162 -0.42 -22.14 4.86
N LEU A 163 -1.42 -21.59 4.16
CA LEU A 163 -2.04 -20.34 4.56
C LEU A 163 -2.95 -20.52 5.79
N GLU A 164 -3.75 -21.59 5.86
CA GLU A 164 -4.59 -21.88 7.02
C GLU A 164 -3.75 -22.02 8.29
N GLU A 165 -2.68 -22.81 8.25
CA GLU A 165 -1.76 -23.00 9.36
C GLU A 165 -1.02 -21.70 9.75
N GLY A 166 -0.59 -20.93 8.74
CA GLY A 166 0.10 -19.67 9.01
C GLY A 166 -0.82 -18.58 9.56
N VAL A 167 -2.07 -18.51 9.12
CA VAL A 167 -3.09 -17.60 9.65
C VAL A 167 -3.43 -17.97 11.09
N GLU A 168 -3.60 -19.26 11.38
CA GLU A 168 -3.82 -19.72 12.75
C GLU A 168 -2.65 -19.35 13.69
N ALA A 169 -1.41 -19.49 13.21
CA ALA A 169 -0.23 -19.08 13.99
C ALA A 169 -0.19 -17.56 14.23
N ALA A 170 -0.60 -16.76 13.24
CA ALA A 170 -0.70 -15.30 13.37
C ALA A 170 -1.79 -14.89 14.38
N GLU A 171 -2.96 -15.53 14.33
CA GLU A 171 -4.06 -15.30 15.28
C GLU A 171 -3.61 -15.60 16.72
N GLN A 172 -2.92 -16.73 16.92
CA GLN A 172 -2.36 -17.10 18.23
C GLN A 172 -1.31 -16.11 18.73
N ALA A 173 -0.62 -15.42 17.80
CA ALA A 173 0.36 -14.39 18.11
C ALA A 173 -0.25 -12.98 18.28
N ASN A 174 -1.57 -12.82 18.12
CA ASN A 174 -2.31 -11.55 18.09
C ASN A 174 -1.81 -10.60 17.01
N ALA A 175 -1.71 -11.08 15.76
CA ALA A 175 -1.33 -10.31 14.59
C ALA A 175 -2.43 -10.36 13.53
N ASP A 176 -2.77 -9.22 12.95
CA ASP A 176 -3.62 -9.16 11.76
C ASP A 176 -2.86 -9.68 10.53
N VAL A 177 -3.58 -10.33 9.61
CA VAL A 177 -3.00 -10.82 8.35
C VAL A 177 -3.62 -10.10 7.16
N VAL A 178 -2.77 -9.52 6.32
CA VAL A 178 -3.14 -9.02 5.00
C VAL A 178 -2.45 -9.89 3.94
N LEU A 179 -3.23 -10.73 3.29
CA LEU A 179 -2.78 -11.45 2.12
C LEU A 179 -2.64 -10.48 0.94
N ILE A 180 -1.61 -10.68 0.13
CA ILE A 180 -1.37 -9.88 -1.08
C ILE A 180 -1.34 -10.83 -2.27
N ASP A 181 -2.30 -10.70 -3.15
CA ASP A 181 -2.45 -11.56 -4.32
C ASP A 181 -1.41 -11.29 -5.42
N PRO A 182 -1.34 -12.13 -6.49
CA PRO A 182 -0.44 -11.93 -7.61
C PRO A 182 -0.58 -10.57 -8.26
N GLN A 183 0.52 -10.03 -8.80
CA GLN A 183 0.47 -8.85 -9.65
C GLN A 183 -0.09 -9.20 -11.03
N PHE A 184 -0.94 -8.35 -11.60
CA PHE A 184 -1.40 -8.51 -12.98
C PHE A 184 -0.23 -8.51 -13.97
N SER A 185 -0.23 -9.50 -14.87
CA SER A 185 0.69 -9.63 -15.99
C SER A 185 -0.03 -10.33 -17.15
N ARG A 186 -0.02 -9.70 -18.34
CA ARG A 186 -0.59 -10.32 -19.55
C ARG A 186 0.16 -11.60 -19.92
N PHE A 187 1.48 -11.58 -19.76
CA PHE A 187 2.32 -12.76 -20.00
C PHE A 187 1.96 -13.90 -19.05
N LEU A 188 1.81 -13.62 -17.77
CA LEU A 188 1.44 -14.62 -16.78
C LEU A 188 0.07 -15.23 -17.11
N ARG A 189 -0.94 -14.40 -17.35
CA ARG A 189 -2.28 -14.86 -17.73
C ARG A 189 -2.34 -15.69 -19.01
N ALA A 190 -1.46 -15.39 -19.98
CA ALA A 190 -1.42 -16.13 -21.23
C ALA A 190 -0.74 -17.52 -21.11
N ASN A 191 0.07 -17.73 -20.05
CA ASN A 191 0.91 -18.92 -19.93
C ASN A 191 0.65 -19.73 -18.64
N THR A 192 -0.16 -19.21 -17.72
CA THR A 192 -0.39 -19.81 -16.39
C THR A 192 -1.83 -19.56 -15.96
N ASP A 193 -2.50 -20.60 -15.47
CA ASP A 193 -3.80 -20.45 -14.81
C ASP A 193 -3.59 -20.02 -13.35
N THR A 194 -3.84 -18.76 -13.05
CA THR A 194 -3.72 -18.19 -11.70
C THR A 194 -5.02 -18.31 -10.89
N ASN A 195 -6.16 -18.55 -11.54
CA ASN A 195 -7.47 -18.54 -10.91
C ASN A 195 -7.59 -19.49 -9.71
N PRO A 196 -7.10 -20.75 -9.73
CA PRO A 196 -7.21 -21.64 -8.57
C PRO A 196 -6.50 -21.09 -7.32
N TYR A 197 -5.41 -20.34 -7.50
CA TYR A 197 -4.63 -19.76 -6.42
C TYR A 197 -5.29 -18.48 -5.89
N GLU A 198 -5.84 -17.65 -6.77
CA GLU A 198 -6.63 -16.46 -6.42
C GLU A 198 -7.86 -16.87 -5.59
N MET A 199 -8.59 -17.93 -6.00
CA MET A 199 -9.71 -18.49 -5.24
C MET A 199 -9.31 -18.97 -3.84
N VAL A 200 -8.12 -19.55 -3.67
CA VAL A 200 -7.61 -19.92 -2.35
C VAL A 200 -7.40 -18.69 -1.50
N LEU A 201 -6.75 -17.64 -2.03
CA LEU A 201 -6.51 -16.40 -1.28
C LEU A 201 -7.83 -15.73 -0.86
N GLU A 202 -8.82 -15.67 -1.76
CA GLU A 202 -10.15 -15.13 -1.45
C GLU A 202 -10.87 -15.92 -0.34
N GLN A 203 -10.75 -17.26 -0.34
CA GLN A 203 -11.35 -18.10 0.69
C GLN A 203 -10.68 -17.92 2.05
N ILE A 204 -9.35 -17.84 2.09
CA ILE A 204 -8.60 -17.59 3.32
C ILE A 204 -8.88 -16.19 3.87
N ALA A 205 -9.03 -15.19 3.01
CA ALA A 205 -9.41 -13.84 3.42
C ALA A 205 -10.83 -13.74 4.05
N GLY A 206 -11.63 -14.80 3.96
CA GLY A 206 -12.90 -14.92 4.68
C GLY A 206 -12.74 -15.38 6.14
N MET A 207 -11.54 -15.74 6.58
CA MET A 207 -11.27 -16.09 7.98
C MET A 207 -11.20 -14.84 8.87
N PRO A 208 -11.53 -14.95 10.18
CA PRO A 208 -11.39 -13.82 11.09
C PRO A 208 -9.96 -13.26 11.13
N GLY A 209 -9.81 -11.94 11.20
CA GLY A 209 -8.50 -11.28 11.28
C GLY A 209 -7.70 -11.31 9.98
N VAL A 210 -8.28 -11.77 8.87
CA VAL A 210 -7.62 -11.86 7.55
C VAL A 210 -8.30 -10.95 6.54
N SER A 211 -7.49 -10.21 5.80
CA SER A 211 -7.94 -9.38 4.68
C SER A 211 -7.13 -9.67 3.42
N LEU A 212 -7.68 -9.35 2.25
CA LEU A 212 -6.99 -9.52 0.96
C LEU A 212 -6.76 -8.15 0.30
N PHE A 213 -5.50 -7.76 0.17
CA PHE A 213 -5.11 -6.63 -0.67
C PHE A 213 -5.06 -7.08 -2.12
N ARG A 214 -6.05 -6.66 -2.91
CA ARG A 214 -6.29 -7.06 -4.30
C ARG A 214 -5.31 -6.37 -5.26
N ARG A 215 -4.03 -6.71 -5.16
CA ARG A 215 -2.94 -6.15 -5.98
C ARG A 215 -3.16 -6.45 -7.46
N PHE A 216 -3.73 -7.61 -7.79
CA PHE A 216 -4.05 -7.98 -9.17
C PHE A 216 -4.97 -6.95 -9.82
N ASP A 217 -6.12 -6.69 -9.22
CA ASP A 217 -7.11 -5.76 -9.77
C ASP A 217 -6.59 -4.34 -9.82
N LEU A 218 -5.85 -3.93 -8.80
CA LEU A 218 -5.25 -2.61 -8.73
C LEU A 218 -4.23 -2.40 -9.87
N THR A 219 -3.32 -3.35 -10.05
CA THR A 219 -2.33 -3.27 -11.14
C THR A 219 -2.95 -3.45 -12.52
N GLN A 220 -4.02 -4.24 -12.66
CA GLN A 220 -4.81 -4.34 -13.89
C GLN A 220 -5.46 -3.00 -14.24
N THR A 221 -6.03 -2.31 -13.25
CA THR A 221 -6.61 -0.97 -13.42
C THR A 221 -5.57 0.00 -13.97
N TRP A 222 -4.38 0.06 -13.38
CA TRP A 222 -3.30 0.94 -13.85
C TRP A 222 -2.83 0.63 -15.26
N VAL A 223 -2.74 -0.67 -15.60
CA VAL A 223 -2.40 -1.10 -16.97
C VAL A 223 -3.48 -0.70 -17.97
N ASN A 224 -4.76 -0.90 -17.63
CA ASN A 224 -5.88 -0.58 -18.50
C ASN A 224 -6.03 0.94 -18.73
N ASN A 225 -5.73 1.74 -17.70
CA ASN A 225 -5.76 3.20 -17.77
C ASN A 225 -4.46 3.81 -18.39
N GLY A 226 -3.50 2.97 -18.76
CA GLY A 226 -2.23 3.42 -19.34
C GLY A 226 -1.30 4.13 -18.35
N GLN A 227 -1.54 3.99 -17.05
CA GLN A 227 -0.73 4.61 -16.00
C GLN A 227 0.59 3.88 -15.78
N ILE A 228 0.54 2.55 -15.68
CA ILE A 228 1.69 1.69 -15.43
C ILE A 228 1.59 0.44 -16.31
N ASP A 229 2.52 0.23 -17.21
CA ASP A 229 2.59 -0.97 -18.04
C ASP A 229 4.04 -1.45 -18.20
N LEU A 230 4.43 -2.47 -17.42
CA LEU A 230 5.77 -3.04 -17.44
C LEU A 230 6.07 -3.89 -18.67
N GLU A 231 5.05 -4.31 -19.42
CA GLU A 231 5.21 -5.24 -20.53
C GLU A 231 5.32 -4.54 -21.90
N ARG A 232 4.93 -3.26 -21.98
CA ARG A 232 4.88 -2.47 -23.22
C ARG A 232 5.78 -1.24 -23.19
N ILE A 233 6.83 -1.28 -22.39
CA ILE A 233 7.80 -0.19 -22.24
C ILE A 233 9.16 -0.58 -22.80
N SER A 234 9.94 0.43 -23.20
CA SER A 234 11.33 0.20 -23.60
C SER A 234 12.20 -0.18 -22.41
N PRO A 235 13.33 -0.88 -22.63
CA PRO A 235 14.26 -1.23 -21.54
C PRO A 235 14.72 -0.01 -20.74
N GLU A 236 14.90 1.15 -21.39
CA GLU A 236 15.37 2.40 -20.76
C GLU A 236 14.32 2.99 -19.79
N GLN A 237 13.03 2.74 -20.03
CA GLN A 237 11.93 3.23 -19.18
C GLN A 237 11.61 2.27 -18.05
N ARG A 238 12.07 1.02 -18.14
CA ARG A 238 11.69 -0.05 -17.23
C ARG A 238 11.92 0.29 -15.76
N ASP A 239 13.09 0.80 -15.46
CA ASP A 239 13.48 1.15 -14.08
C ASP A 239 12.61 2.23 -13.47
N LYS A 240 12.29 3.25 -14.25
CA LYS A 240 11.39 4.33 -13.82
C LYS A 240 9.97 3.80 -13.59
N THR A 241 9.50 2.94 -14.47
CA THR A 241 8.15 2.36 -14.35
C THR A 241 8.04 1.38 -13.17
N ILE A 242 9.10 0.58 -12.89
CA ILE A 242 9.15 -0.26 -11.68
C ILE A 242 9.14 0.59 -10.41
N SER A 243 9.89 1.69 -10.39
CA SER A 243 9.90 2.61 -9.25
C SER A 243 8.51 3.22 -9.04
N LEU A 244 7.85 3.66 -10.10
CA LEU A 244 6.48 4.16 -10.06
C LEU A 244 5.50 3.10 -9.54
N LEU A 245 5.57 1.88 -10.05
CA LEU A 245 4.74 0.76 -9.59
C LEU A 245 4.88 0.52 -8.07
N ASN A 246 6.12 0.43 -7.58
CA ASN A 246 6.36 0.21 -6.15
C ASN A 246 5.87 1.39 -5.30
N THR A 247 6.04 2.62 -5.78
CA THR A 247 5.51 3.80 -5.11
C THR A 247 3.98 3.74 -5.03
N CYS A 248 3.30 3.49 -6.15
CA CYS A 248 1.84 3.38 -6.18
C CYS A 248 1.32 2.23 -5.31
N LEU A 249 1.96 1.06 -5.35
CA LEU A 249 1.61 -0.07 -4.48
C LEU A 249 1.82 0.25 -2.99
N GLY A 250 2.92 0.92 -2.65
CA GLY A 250 3.19 1.32 -1.28
C GLY A 250 2.14 2.29 -0.74
N HIS A 251 1.74 3.28 -1.55
CA HIS A 251 0.66 4.21 -1.20
C HIS A 251 -0.68 3.53 -1.02
N ALA A 252 -1.06 2.65 -1.96
CA ALA A 252 -2.30 1.91 -1.88
C ALA A 252 -2.35 1.00 -0.65
N LEU A 253 -1.25 0.31 -0.36
CA LEU A 253 -1.15 -0.58 0.80
C LEU A 253 -1.15 0.19 2.13
N ALA A 254 -0.47 1.35 2.20
CA ALA A 254 -0.52 2.21 3.38
C ALA A 254 -1.95 2.71 3.67
N ARG A 255 -2.65 3.15 2.61
CA ARG A 255 -4.06 3.55 2.72
C ARG A 255 -4.93 2.39 3.18
N TYR A 256 -4.70 1.18 2.63
CA TYR A 256 -5.40 -0.04 3.01
C TYR A 256 -5.23 -0.35 4.50
N VAL A 257 -4.00 -0.34 5.00
CA VAL A 257 -3.68 -0.62 6.41
C VAL A 257 -4.33 0.41 7.33
N LEU A 258 -4.24 1.71 7.02
CA LEU A 258 -4.85 2.76 7.83
C LEU A 258 -6.38 2.68 7.83
N ALA A 259 -6.99 2.41 6.66
CA ALA A 259 -8.44 2.23 6.57
C ALA A 259 -8.93 1.02 7.38
N GLY A 260 -8.16 -0.08 7.42
CA GLY A 260 -8.49 -1.25 8.24
C GLY A 260 -8.40 -0.99 9.74
N ALA A 261 -7.42 -0.20 10.16
CA ALA A 261 -7.29 0.21 11.56
C ALA A 261 -8.41 1.18 12.01
N GLU A 262 -8.96 1.97 11.10
CA GLU A 262 -10.07 2.91 11.38
C GLU A 262 -11.45 2.22 11.44
N GLN A 263 -11.57 0.96 11.03
CA GLN A 263 -12.80 0.17 11.12
C GLN A 263 -13.01 -0.47 12.51
N HIS A 264 -11.99 -0.48 13.35
CA HIS A 264 -12.02 -1.01 14.71
C HIS A 264 -12.42 0.09 15.69
#